data_6c2e7150610fecf410f4b3e72f326ad0
#
_entry.id   6c2e7150610fecf410f4b3e72f326ad0
#
_cell.length_a   1.000
_cell.length_b   1.000
_cell.length_c   1.000
_cell.angle_alpha   90.00
_cell.angle_beta   90.00
_cell.angle_gamma   90.00
#
_symmetry.space_group_name_H-M   'P 1'
#
loop_
_entity.id
_entity.type
_entity.pdbx_description
1 polymer ?
#
loop_
_entity_poly.entity_id
_entity_poly.type
_entity_poly.pdbx_seq_one_letter_code
_entity_poly.pdbx_strand_id
1 'polypeptide(L)'
;MLVHAFLIKYAEIALKGKNRYRFEDALVHQMEIALSKIEGDFEVKKEQGRVYVFCPENYDYDEAVDALQHVFGIVGICPVMIYEEQGFEKLAEDVVSYMKQWHPDFNGTFKVWTRRAKKSYPISSMEVSADLGGRILDAFPEASVDVHHPELDLSVEIRDKIYVYSQTIPGAGGMPIGTNGKAMLLLSGGIDSPVAGYMIAKRGVKIDAVYFHAPPYTSERAKQKVVDLAKQVAKYSGPIRLHVVNFTDCLLYTSDAADDLTRV
;
A
#
# COMPACT_ATOMS: atom_id res chain seq x y z
N MET A 1 12.57 9.59 10.42
CA MET A 1 13.72 9.03 9.67
C MET A 1 13.47 9.26 8.19
N LEU A 2 14.38 9.83 7.44
CA LEU A 2 14.13 10.16 6.02
C LEU A 2 14.70 9.04 5.15
N VAL A 3 13.90 8.51 4.23
CA VAL A 3 14.32 7.59 3.16
C VAL A 3 14.28 8.28 1.82
N HIS A 4 15.05 7.77 0.84
CA HIS A 4 15.11 8.37 -0.48
C HIS A 4 13.92 7.97 -1.36
N ALA A 5 13.37 6.78 -1.12
CA ALA A 5 12.20 6.30 -1.84
C ALA A 5 11.48 5.18 -1.07
N PHE A 6 10.24 4.89 -1.47
CA PHE A 6 9.56 3.64 -1.15
C PHE A 6 9.48 2.75 -2.40
N LEU A 7 9.97 1.52 -2.31
CA LEU A 7 9.69 0.50 -3.31
C LEU A 7 8.34 -0.14 -3.01
N ILE A 8 7.44 -0.10 -3.99
CA ILE A 8 6.09 -0.63 -3.87
C ILE A 8 6.02 -2.05 -4.41
N LYS A 9 5.64 -2.99 -3.55
CA LYS A 9 5.35 -4.39 -3.91
C LYS A 9 3.85 -4.57 -4.15
N TYR A 10 3.49 -5.22 -5.26
CA TYR A 10 2.13 -5.63 -5.59
C TYR A 10 2.13 -7.09 -6.02
N ALA A 11 1.03 -7.82 -5.79
CA ALA A 11 0.94 -9.25 -6.08
C ALA A 11 0.01 -9.53 -7.27
N GLU A 12 -1.31 -9.36 -7.10
CA GLU A 12 -2.31 -9.74 -8.11
C GLU A 12 -2.15 -8.98 -9.44
N ILE A 13 -1.64 -7.76 -9.42
CA ILE A 13 -1.36 -6.96 -10.62
C ILE A 13 -0.33 -7.66 -11.51
N ALA A 14 0.65 -8.32 -10.92
CA ALA A 14 1.70 -9.03 -11.67
C ALA A 14 1.14 -10.16 -12.57
N LEU A 15 -0.01 -10.73 -12.20
CA LEU A 15 -0.66 -11.83 -12.91
C LEU A 15 -1.53 -11.40 -14.10
N LYS A 16 -1.70 -10.08 -14.34
CA LYS A 16 -2.63 -9.54 -15.36
C LYS A 16 -2.12 -9.60 -16.81
N GLY A 17 -0.96 -10.22 -17.05
CA GLY A 17 -0.41 -10.43 -18.40
C GLY A 17 -0.33 -9.15 -19.22
N LYS A 18 -0.89 -9.16 -20.44
CA LYS A 18 -0.86 -8.01 -21.37
C LYS A 18 -1.59 -6.75 -20.86
N ASN A 19 -2.53 -6.91 -19.92
CA ASN A 19 -3.31 -5.80 -19.35
C ASN A 19 -2.65 -5.19 -18.10
N ARG A 20 -1.51 -5.70 -17.67
CA ARG A 20 -0.82 -5.28 -16.44
C ARG A 20 -0.61 -3.77 -16.36
N TYR A 21 -0.24 -3.14 -17.47
CA TYR A 21 -0.01 -1.69 -17.55
C TYR A 21 -1.20 -0.86 -17.06
N ARG A 22 -2.44 -1.27 -17.37
CA ARG A 22 -3.65 -0.56 -16.93
C ARG A 22 -3.82 -0.57 -15.40
N PHE A 23 -3.46 -1.68 -14.77
CA PHE A 23 -3.53 -1.82 -13.32
C PHE A 23 -2.39 -1.08 -12.64
N GLU A 24 -1.19 -1.10 -13.23
CA GLU A 24 -0.06 -0.31 -12.75
C GLU A 24 -0.33 1.20 -12.87
N ASP A 25 -0.90 1.67 -13.98
CA ASP A 25 -1.27 3.08 -14.16
C ASP A 25 -2.33 3.52 -13.15
N ALA A 26 -3.34 2.67 -12.91
CA ALA A 26 -4.34 2.92 -11.89
C ALA A 26 -3.74 2.96 -10.47
N LEU A 27 -2.78 2.08 -10.18
CA LEU A 27 -2.06 2.06 -8.89
C LEU A 27 -1.25 3.33 -8.70
N VAL A 28 -0.47 3.73 -9.71
CA VAL A 28 0.32 4.98 -9.71
C VAL A 28 -0.59 6.18 -9.43
N HIS A 29 -1.67 6.31 -10.18
CA HIS A 29 -2.61 7.42 -10.01
C HIS A 29 -3.22 7.48 -8.60
N GLN A 30 -3.54 6.32 -7.99
CA GLN A 30 -4.06 6.30 -6.62
C GLN A 30 -3.02 6.65 -5.56
N MET A 31 -1.76 6.25 -5.76
CA MET A 31 -0.66 6.67 -4.89
C MET A 31 -0.43 8.18 -4.98
N GLU A 32 -0.44 8.75 -6.18
CA GLU A 32 -0.34 10.21 -6.39
C GLU A 32 -1.46 10.96 -5.65
N ILE A 33 -2.72 10.49 -5.75
CA ILE A 33 -3.86 11.07 -5.02
C ILE A 33 -3.69 10.94 -3.50
N ALA A 34 -3.22 9.81 -3.01
CA ALA A 34 -3.00 9.59 -1.58
C ALA A 34 -1.91 10.53 -1.03
N LEU A 35 -0.79 10.62 -1.74
CA LEU A 35 0.37 11.43 -1.37
C LEU A 35 0.14 12.94 -1.57
N SER A 36 -0.74 13.36 -2.49
CA SER A 36 -1.04 14.78 -2.72
C SER A 36 -1.65 15.50 -1.51
N LYS A 37 -2.03 14.77 -0.47
CA LYS A 37 -2.57 15.31 0.78
C LYS A 37 -1.49 15.57 1.83
N ILE A 38 -0.27 15.13 1.57
CA ILE A 38 0.88 15.23 2.45
C ILE A 38 1.79 16.33 1.94
N GLU A 39 2.42 17.04 2.85
CA GLU A 39 3.39 18.08 2.49
C GLU A 39 4.62 17.46 1.82
N GLY A 40 4.98 18.00 0.66
CA GLY A 40 6.13 17.59 -0.13
C GLY A 40 5.78 17.11 -1.54
N ASP A 41 6.75 17.20 -2.44
CA ASP A 41 6.62 16.80 -3.84
C ASP A 41 7.08 15.34 -4.03
N PHE A 42 6.17 14.40 -3.83
CA PHE A 42 6.42 12.98 -4.09
C PHE A 42 6.33 12.67 -5.57
N GLU A 43 7.27 11.90 -6.10
CA GLU A 43 7.28 11.49 -7.49
C GLU A 43 7.10 9.97 -7.61
N VAL A 44 6.01 9.52 -8.25
CA VAL A 44 5.73 8.10 -8.47
C VAL A 44 6.20 7.68 -9.85
N LYS A 45 7.16 6.74 -9.92
CA LYS A 45 7.74 6.24 -11.18
C LYS A 45 7.66 4.73 -11.33
N LYS A 46 7.43 4.30 -12.57
CA LYS A 46 7.63 2.91 -12.99
C LYS A 46 9.01 2.77 -13.60
N GLU A 47 9.87 1.99 -12.97
CA GLU A 47 11.23 1.76 -13.45
C GLU A 47 11.52 0.26 -13.55
N GLN A 48 11.82 -0.21 -14.74
CA GLN A 48 12.27 -1.59 -15.01
C GLN A 48 11.44 -2.68 -14.30
N GLY A 49 10.09 -2.55 -14.32
CA GLY A 49 9.15 -3.48 -13.71
C GLY A 49 9.00 -3.36 -12.19
N ARG A 50 9.43 -2.25 -11.63
CA ARG A 50 9.21 -1.81 -10.24
C ARG A 50 8.41 -0.51 -10.22
N VAL A 51 7.78 -0.25 -9.11
CA VAL A 51 7.14 1.06 -8.82
C VAL A 51 7.83 1.65 -7.61
N TYR A 52 8.32 2.87 -7.77
CA TYR A 52 8.97 3.65 -6.71
C TYR A 52 8.16 4.91 -6.45
N VAL A 53 8.13 5.29 -5.19
CA VAL A 53 7.72 6.62 -4.74
C VAL A 53 8.98 7.31 -4.26
N PHE A 54 9.51 8.25 -5.03
CA PHE A 54 10.65 9.08 -4.63
C PHE A 54 10.17 10.14 -3.66
N CYS A 55 10.88 10.27 -2.56
CA CYS A 55 10.52 11.18 -1.47
C CYS A 55 11.24 12.52 -1.61
N PRO A 56 10.60 13.65 -1.25
CA PRO A 56 11.26 14.94 -1.15
C PRO A 56 12.25 14.96 0.03
N GLU A 57 13.06 16.02 0.13
CA GLU A 57 14.02 16.18 1.24
C GLU A 57 13.34 16.33 2.60
N ASN A 58 12.16 16.97 2.63
CA ASN A 58 11.36 17.16 3.84
C ASN A 58 9.96 16.61 3.64
N TYR A 59 9.56 15.66 4.48
CA TYR A 59 8.22 15.08 4.52
C TYR A 59 7.99 14.34 5.84
N ASP A 60 6.74 14.09 6.19
CA ASP A 60 6.39 13.23 7.30
C ASP A 60 6.40 11.76 6.83
N TYR A 61 7.32 10.97 7.39
CA TYR A 61 7.49 9.55 7.05
C TYR A 61 6.27 8.71 7.44
N ASP A 62 5.72 8.94 8.63
CA ASP A 62 4.62 8.14 9.15
C ASP A 62 3.33 8.44 8.40
N GLU A 63 3.07 9.71 8.06
CA GLU A 63 1.94 10.09 7.21
C GLU A 63 2.05 9.51 5.80
N ALA A 64 3.25 9.51 5.20
CA ALA A 64 3.47 8.93 3.87
C ALA A 64 3.24 7.41 3.86
N VAL A 65 3.74 6.71 4.87
CA VAL A 65 3.53 5.27 5.04
C VAL A 65 2.04 4.97 5.26
N ASP A 66 1.36 5.69 6.14
CA ASP A 66 -0.08 5.53 6.42
C ASP A 66 -0.91 5.73 5.15
N ALA A 67 -0.63 6.79 4.39
CA ALA A 67 -1.32 7.05 3.14
C ALA A 67 -1.14 5.90 2.13
N LEU A 68 0.07 5.39 1.97
CA LEU A 68 0.36 4.26 1.07
C LEU A 68 -0.26 2.94 1.56
N GLN A 69 -0.34 2.71 2.87
CA GLN A 69 -0.98 1.52 3.45
C GLN A 69 -2.49 1.48 3.15
N HIS A 70 -3.13 2.61 2.90
CA HIS A 70 -4.54 2.71 2.56
C HIS A 70 -4.81 2.54 1.04
N VAL A 71 -3.79 2.41 0.19
CA VAL A 71 -3.96 2.22 -1.26
C VAL A 71 -4.13 0.75 -1.60
N PHE A 72 -5.30 0.38 -2.14
CA PHE A 72 -5.53 -0.97 -2.64
C PHE A 72 -4.64 -1.29 -3.85
N GLY A 73 -4.06 -2.49 -3.84
CA GLY A 73 -3.07 -2.96 -4.82
C GLY A 73 -1.66 -3.05 -4.23
N ILE A 74 -1.36 -2.32 -3.17
CA ILE A 74 -0.08 -2.37 -2.47
C ILE A 74 -0.10 -3.53 -1.48
N VAL A 75 0.81 -4.49 -1.61
CA VAL A 75 1.01 -5.58 -0.64
C VAL A 75 2.19 -5.32 0.29
N GLY A 76 3.13 -4.49 -0.13
CA GLY A 76 4.28 -4.13 0.69
C GLY A 76 4.90 -2.81 0.28
N ILE A 77 5.35 -2.07 1.26
CA ILE A 77 6.03 -0.79 1.15
C ILE A 77 7.43 -1.00 1.75
N CYS A 78 8.47 -0.88 0.93
CA CYS A 78 9.84 -1.02 1.40
C CYS A 78 10.51 0.35 1.43
N PRO A 79 10.89 0.87 2.61
CA PRO A 79 11.74 2.05 2.71
C PRO A 79 13.10 1.79 2.09
N VAL A 80 13.55 2.64 1.16
CA VAL A 80 14.74 2.42 0.36
C VAL A 80 15.73 3.57 0.53
N MET A 81 16.99 3.23 0.81
CA MET A 81 18.12 4.15 0.65
C MET A 81 18.74 3.99 -0.74
N ILE A 82 19.04 5.10 -1.38
CA ILE A 82 19.60 5.13 -2.73
C ILE A 82 21.03 5.71 -2.65
N TYR A 83 21.98 4.99 -3.24
CA TYR A 83 23.38 5.38 -3.30
C TYR A 83 23.85 5.45 -4.76
N GLU A 84 24.86 6.26 -5.02
CA GLU A 84 25.50 6.31 -6.34
C GLU A 84 26.36 5.08 -6.57
N GLU A 85 26.38 4.56 -7.79
CA GLU A 85 27.24 3.42 -8.17
C GLU A 85 28.66 3.92 -8.39
N GLN A 86 29.60 3.55 -7.50
CA GLN A 86 31.01 3.96 -7.49
C GLN A 86 31.96 2.76 -7.32
N GLY A 87 31.50 1.58 -7.67
CA GLY A 87 32.26 0.33 -7.53
C GLY A 87 31.94 -0.44 -6.23
N PHE A 88 32.50 -1.66 -6.15
CA PHE A 88 32.13 -2.61 -5.11
C PHE A 88 32.55 -2.15 -3.71
N GLU A 89 33.75 -1.59 -3.54
CA GLU A 89 34.22 -1.16 -2.21
C GLU A 89 33.31 -0.07 -1.62
N LYS A 90 32.89 0.88 -2.44
CA LYS A 90 31.95 1.93 -2.01
C LYS A 90 30.56 1.35 -1.68
N LEU A 91 30.08 0.42 -2.51
CA LEU A 91 28.85 -0.32 -2.22
C LEU A 91 28.90 -1.02 -0.85
N ALA A 92 30.04 -1.68 -0.54
CA ALA A 92 30.20 -2.38 0.72
C ALA A 92 30.20 -1.41 1.92
N GLU A 93 30.86 -0.28 1.82
CA GLU A 93 30.83 0.79 2.83
C GLU A 93 29.39 1.31 3.04
N ASP A 94 28.67 1.60 1.96
CA ASP A 94 27.31 2.13 2.01
C ASP A 94 26.34 1.12 2.64
N VAL A 95 26.47 -0.17 2.33
CA VAL A 95 25.67 -1.25 2.91
C VAL A 95 25.96 -1.42 4.41
N VAL A 96 27.22 -1.40 4.83
CA VAL A 96 27.58 -1.44 6.24
C VAL A 96 27.08 -0.20 6.98
N SER A 97 27.17 0.98 6.35
CA SER A 97 26.62 2.22 6.91
C SER A 97 25.10 2.14 7.07
N TYR A 98 24.39 1.61 6.06
CA TYR A 98 22.98 1.32 6.13
C TYR A 98 22.63 0.43 7.34
N MET A 99 23.34 -0.68 7.50
CA MET A 99 23.12 -1.60 8.61
C MET A 99 23.32 -0.93 9.96
N LYS A 100 24.40 -0.13 10.13
CA LYS A 100 24.65 0.62 11.36
C LYS A 100 23.57 1.66 11.66
N GLN A 101 23.00 2.27 10.63
CA GLN A 101 21.96 3.30 10.79
C GLN A 101 20.58 2.70 11.09
N TRP A 102 20.22 1.61 10.41
CA TRP A 102 18.87 1.02 10.48
C TRP A 102 18.76 -0.10 11.51
N HIS A 103 19.89 -0.75 11.83
CA HIS A 103 19.98 -1.90 12.72
C HIS A 103 21.22 -1.80 13.62
N PRO A 104 21.37 -0.73 14.45
CA PRO A 104 22.62 -0.42 15.16
C PRO A 104 23.10 -1.54 16.09
N ASP A 105 22.18 -2.28 16.72
CA ASP A 105 22.48 -3.34 17.69
C ASP A 105 22.12 -4.73 17.14
N PHE A 106 22.28 -4.93 15.82
CA PHE A 106 21.88 -6.17 15.19
C PHE A 106 22.79 -7.34 15.60
N ASN A 107 22.20 -8.38 16.17
CA ASN A 107 22.86 -9.59 16.66
C ASN A 107 22.17 -10.89 16.20
N GLY A 108 21.21 -10.77 15.27
CA GLY A 108 20.41 -11.87 14.77
C GLY A 108 20.99 -12.56 13.53
N THR A 109 20.15 -13.34 12.86
CA THR A 109 20.48 -13.98 11.60
C THR A 109 20.08 -13.11 10.42
N PHE A 110 20.91 -13.08 9.38
CA PHE A 110 20.61 -12.28 8.19
C PHE A 110 20.97 -13.00 6.89
N LYS A 111 20.40 -12.49 5.80
CA LYS A 111 20.71 -12.87 4.43
C LYS A 111 20.81 -11.64 3.54
N VAL A 112 21.82 -11.62 2.67
CA VAL A 112 21.95 -10.58 1.65
C VAL A 112 21.40 -11.11 0.33
N TRP A 113 20.43 -10.38 -0.24
CA TRP A 113 19.87 -10.63 -1.56
C TRP A 113 20.35 -9.57 -2.54
N THR A 114 21.26 -9.94 -3.44
CA THR A 114 21.71 -9.04 -4.48
C THR A 114 21.00 -9.33 -5.79
N ARG A 115 20.42 -8.29 -6.39
CA ARG A 115 19.86 -8.32 -7.75
C ARG A 115 20.57 -7.32 -8.63
N ARG A 116 21.11 -7.79 -9.76
CA ARG A 116 21.71 -6.93 -10.79
C ARG A 116 20.72 -6.74 -11.93
N ALA A 117 20.23 -5.51 -12.15
CA ALA A 117 19.51 -5.13 -13.36
C ALA A 117 20.51 -4.86 -14.50
N LYS A 118 21.65 -4.27 -14.17
CA LYS A 118 22.76 -3.99 -15.08
C LYS A 118 23.66 -5.23 -15.21
N LYS A 119 23.50 -6.00 -16.30
CA LYS A 119 24.28 -7.23 -16.54
C LYS A 119 25.78 -6.98 -16.73
N SER A 120 26.17 -5.76 -17.09
CA SER A 120 27.56 -5.34 -17.26
C SER A 120 28.31 -5.08 -15.95
N TYR A 121 27.66 -5.19 -14.79
CA TYR A 121 28.36 -5.08 -13.50
C TYR A 121 29.36 -6.23 -13.36
N PRO A 122 30.64 -5.96 -13.00
CA PRO A 122 31.74 -6.93 -13.17
C PRO A 122 31.64 -8.16 -12.25
N ILE A 123 30.99 -8.02 -11.08
CA ILE A 123 30.90 -9.08 -10.06
C ILE A 123 29.52 -9.75 -10.14
N SER A 124 29.44 -11.06 -9.99
CA SER A 124 28.17 -11.79 -9.98
C SER A 124 27.32 -11.44 -8.75
N SER A 125 25.97 -11.60 -8.86
CA SER A 125 25.08 -11.32 -7.73
C SER A 125 25.37 -12.20 -6.50
N MET A 126 25.82 -13.45 -6.74
CA MET A 126 26.17 -14.37 -5.65
C MET A 126 27.45 -13.93 -4.93
N GLU A 127 28.48 -13.55 -5.70
CA GLU A 127 29.74 -13.02 -5.14
C GLU A 127 29.49 -11.74 -4.36
N VAL A 128 28.73 -10.77 -4.93
CA VAL A 128 28.35 -9.55 -4.21
C VAL A 128 27.62 -9.87 -2.88
N SER A 129 26.67 -10.82 -2.91
CA SER A 129 25.96 -11.20 -1.69
C SER A 129 26.88 -11.83 -0.64
N ALA A 130 27.83 -12.67 -1.06
CA ALA A 130 28.78 -13.33 -0.17
C ALA A 130 29.76 -12.31 0.45
N ASP A 131 30.34 -11.44 -0.38
CA ASP A 131 31.30 -10.43 0.06
C ASP A 131 30.65 -9.39 0.99
N LEU A 132 29.44 -8.93 0.67
CA LEU A 132 28.66 -8.03 1.53
C LEU A 132 28.33 -8.72 2.87
N GLY A 133 27.98 -10.02 2.83
CA GLY A 133 27.77 -10.82 4.04
C GLY A 133 28.99 -10.84 4.93
N GLY A 134 30.19 -11.05 4.37
CA GLY A 134 31.46 -10.99 5.08
C GLY A 134 31.71 -9.62 5.74
N ARG A 135 31.54 -8.52 4.97
CA ARG A 135 31.71 -7.16 5.48
C ARG A 135 30.72 -6.80 6.60
N ILE A 136 29.50 -7.33 6.55
CA ILE A 136 28.52 -7.17 7.63
C ILE A 136 28.95 -7.96 8.87
N LEU A 137 29.42 -9.20 8.74
CA LEU A 137 29.94 -9.99 9.88
C LEU A 137 31.15 -9.32 10.54
N ASP A 138 32.05 -8.71 9.77
CA ASP A 138 33.17 -7.93 10.31
C ASP A 138 32.71 -6.72 11.13
N ALA A 139 31.60 -6.10 10.72
CA ALA A 139 31.05 -4.93 11.40
C ALA A 139 30.10 -5.28 12.57
N PHE A 140 29.49 -6.47 12.55
CA PHE A 140 28.55 -7.00 13.54
C PHE A 140 28.96 -8.41 13.95
N PRO A 141 29.95 -8.57 14.85
CA PRO A 141 30.54 -9.87 15.21
C PRO A 141 29.56 -10.85 15.88
N GLU A 142 28.46 -10.35 16.45
CA GLU A 142 27.43 -11.17 17.08
C GLU A 142 26.35 -11.66 16.08
N ALA A 143 26.33 -11.11 14.88
CA ALA A 143 25.41 -11.54 13.84
C ALA A 143 25.89 -12.84 13.16
N SER A 144 24.97 -13.56 12.53
CA SER A 144 25.28 -14.77 11.76
C SER A 144 24.47 -14.83 10.46
N VAL A 145 24.95 -15.62 9.50
CA VAL A 145 24.27 -15.79 8.21
C VAL A 145 23.35 -17.00 8.25
N ASP A 146 22.06 -16.82 7.96
CA ASP A 146 21.12 -17.91 7.68
C ASP A 146 20.46 -17.68 6.32
N VAL A 147 20.76 -18.57 5.36
CA VAL A 147 20.21 -18.45 3.98
C VAL A 147 18.81 -19.03 3.85
N HIS A 148 18.31 -19.76 4.84
CA HIS A 148 17.02 -20.42 4.79
C HIS A 148 15.93 -19.70 5.60
N HIS A 149 16.26 -19.29 6.81
CA HIS A 149 15.34 -18.67 7.76
C HIS A 149 15.96 -17.42 8.44
N PRO A 150 16.38 -16.41 7.67
CA PRO A 150 16.96 -15.21 8.23
C PRO A 150 15.90 -14.38 8.99
N GLU A 151 16.31 -13.76 10.08
CA GLU A 151 15.52 -12.74 10.77
C GLU A 151 15.49 -11.43 9.98
N LEU A 152 16.57 -11.14 9.24
CA LEU A 152 16.71 -9.95 8.42
C LEU A 152 17.06 -10.32 6.98
N ASP A 153 16.20 -9.95 6.03
CA ASP A 153 16.46 -10.00 4.59
C ASP A 153 16.97 -8.64 4.10
N LEU A 154 18.28 -8.51 3.91
CA LEU A 154 18.88 -7.32 3.32
C LEU A 154 18.88 -7.42 1.80
N SER A 155 18.13 -6.55 1.16
CA SER A 155 18.04 -6.48 -0.32
C SER A 155 18.93 -5.37 -0.88
N VAL A 156 19.74 -5.72 -1.87
CA VAL A 156 20.62 -4.80 -2.61
C VAL A 156 20.31 -4.92 -4.09
N GLU A 157 19.76 -3.88 -4.71
CA GLU A 157 19.51 -3.85 -6.15
C GLU A 157 20.53 -2.93 -6.84
N ILE A 158 21.36 -3.51 -7.73
CA ILE A 158 22.35 -2.79 -8.52
C ILE A 158 21.73 -2.47 -9.88
N ARG A 159 21.48 -1.18 -10.11
CA ARG A 159 20.95 -0.60 -11.33
C ARG A 159 21.87 0.53 -11.82
N ASP A 160 21.34 1.63 -12.32
CA ASP A 160 22.11 2.86 -12.56
C ASP A 160 22.57 3.50 -11.24
N LYS A 161 21.75 3.31 -10.20
CA LYS A 161 22.07 3.58 -8.80
C LYS A 161 21.92 2.29 -7.99
N ILE A 162 22.31 2.34 -6.74
CA ILE A 162 22.21 1.23 -5.79
C ILE A 162 21.03 1.49 -4.84
N TYR A 163 20.16 0.51 -4.70
CA TYR A 163 18.98 0.55 -3.85
C TYR A 163 19.12 -0.48 -2.72
N VAL A 164 19.11 -0.02 -1.48
CA VAL A 164 19.27 -0.85 -0.29
C VAL A 164 18.04 -0.76 0.59
N TYR A 165 17.49 -1.90 0.97
CA TYR A 165 16.34 -1.99 1.88
C TYR A 165 16.31 -3.33 2.60
N SER A 166 15.78 -3.33 3.83
CA SER A 166 15.67 -4.52 4.68
C SER A 166 14.27 -4.71 5.28
N GLN A 167 13.41 -3.72 5.13
CA GLN A 167 12.09 -3.73 5.74
C GLN A 167 10.98 -3.82 4.68
N THR A 168 9.89 -4.50 5.02
CA THR A 168 8.66 -4.49 4.23
C THR A 168 7.48 -4.23 5.16
N ILE A 169 6.87 -3.06 5.02
CA ILE A 169 5.67 -2.67 5.75
C ILE A 169 4.47 -3.21 4.97
N PRO A 170 3.53 -3.94 5.60
CA PRO A 170 2.38 -4.51 4.90
C PRO A 170 1.41 -3.42 4.43
N GLY A 171 0.91 -3.56 3.19
CA GLY A 171 -0.12 -2.72 2.61
C GLY A 171 -1.50 -3.41 2.58
N ALA A 172 -2.53 -2.70 2.09
CA ALA A 172 -3.91 -3.19 2.04
C ALA A 172 -4.12 -4.40 1.10
N GLY A 173 -3.24 -4.60 0.12
CA GLY A 173 -3.41 -5.63 -0.92
C GLY A 173 -4.58 -5.36 -1.87
N GLY A 174 -5.01 -6.39 -2.60
CA GLY A 174 -6.13 -6.30 -3.54
C GLY A 174 -5.77 -5.68 -4.87
N MET A 175 -6.73 -4.94 -5.46
CA MET A 175 -6.65 -4.35 -6.79
C MET A 175 -6.89 -2.85 -6.75
N PRO A 176 -6.24 -2.06 -7.61
CA PRO A 176 -6.46 -0.61 -7.68
C PRO A 176 -7.92 -0.28 -8.04
N ILE A 177 -8.48 0.71 -7.32
CA ILE A 177 -9.87 1.14 -7.49
C ILE A 177 -10.14 1.60 -8.94
N GLY A 178 -11.33 1.25 -9.45
CA GLY A 178 -11.79 1.61 -10.80
C GLY A 178 -11.32 0.64 -11.89
N THR A 179 -10.52 -0.38 -11.56
CA THR A 179 -10.07 -1.38 -12.55
C THR A 179 -11.12 -2.45 -12.84
N ASN A 180 -12.11 -2.64 -11.96
CA ASN A 180 -13.16 -3.67 -12.06
C ASN A 180 -14.59 -3.07 -12.01
N GLY A 181 -14.79 -1.91 -12.63
CA GLY A 181 -16.12 -1.30 -12.76
C GLY A 181 -16.56 -0.49 -11.54
N LYS A 182 -17.90 -0.34 -11.40
CA LYS A 182 -18.53 0.49 -10.36
C LYS A 182 -19.66 -0.28 -9.69
N ALA A 183 -19.92 0.03 -8.41
CA ALA A 183 -21.05 -0.52 -7.67
C ALA A 183 -21.72 0.54 -6.80
N MET A 184 -23.01 0.36 -6.52
CA MET A 184 -23.77 1.11 -5.54
C MET A 184 -23.86 0.29 -4.24
N LEU A 185 -23.29 0.80 -3.17
CA LEU A 185 -23.35 0.18 -1.85
C LEU A 185 -24.62 0.60 -1.13
N LEU A 186 -25.46 -0.34 -0.75
CA LEU A 186 -26.56 -0.10 0.19
C LEU A 186 -25.96 0.02 1.59
N LEU A 187 -25.70 1.27 2.01
CA LEU A 187 -25.01 1.53 3.27
C LEU A 187 -26.01 1.74 4.39
N SER A 188 -25.88 0.98 5.44
CA SER A 188 -26.70 1.06 6.66
C SER A 188 -25.85 1.47 7.88
N GLY A 189 -26.51 1.71 9.02
CA GLY A 189 -25.83 1.95 10.30
C GLY A 189 -25.26 0.69 10.97
N GLY A 190 -25.39 -0.50 10.36
CA GLY A 190 -24.81 -1.75 10.83
C GLY A 190 -23.33 -1.90 10.46
N ILE A 191 -22.70 -3.00 10.91
CA ILE A 191 -21.28 -3.30 10.66
C ILE A 191 -21.05 -4.01 9.32
N ASP A 192 -22.05 -4.74 8.80
CA ASP A 192 -21.86 -5.62 7.64
C ASP A 192 -21.72 -4.82 6.33
N SER A 193 -22.57 -3.78 6.16
CA SER A 193 -22.55 -3.01 4.91
C SER A 193 -21.24 -2.25 4.65
N PRO A 194 -20.60 -1.58 5.62
CA PRO A 194 -19.28 -0.97 5.37
C PRO A 194 -18.19 -2.02 5.14
N VAL A 195 -18.25 -3.20 5.79
CA VAL A 195 -17.32 -4.31 5.54
C VAL A 195 -17.50 -4.86 4.12
N ALA A 196 -18.72 -5.07 3.67
CA ALA A 196 -19.01 -5.46 2.29
C ALA A 196 -18.48 -4.42 1.28
N GLY A 197 -18.67 -3.12 1.58
CA GLY A 197 -18.11 -2.02 0.80
C GLY A 197 -16.58 -2.09 0.69
N TYR A 198 -15.90 -2.27 1.82
CA TYR A 198 -14.46 -2.44 1.85
C TYR A 198 -14.00 -3.66 1.01
N MET A 199 -14.64 -4.81 1.19
CA MET A 199 -14.29 -6.06 0.48
C MET A 199 -14.46 -5.92 -1.05
N ILE A 200 -15.53 -5.29 -1.51
CA ILE A 200 -15.77 -5.04 -2.94
C ILE A 200 -14.79 -3.99 -3.48
N ALA A 201 -14.54 -2.90 -2.75
CA ALA A 201 -13.54 -1.90 -3.11
C ALA A 201 -12.16 -2.53 -3.27
N LYS A 202 -11.75 -3.41 -2.34
CA LYS A 202 -10.49 -4.16 -2.39
C LYS A 202 -10.33 -5.02 -3.65
N ARG A 203 -11.43 -5.35 -4.34
CA ARG A 203 -11.41 -6.03 -5.66
C ARG A 203 -11.30 -5.06 -6.84
N GLY A 204 -11.02 -3.77 -6.59
CA GLY A 204 -10.83 -2.74 -7.61
C GLY A 204 -12.13 -2.10 -8.12
N VAL A 205 -13.24 -2.29 -7.43
CA VAL A 205 -14.53 -1.71 -7.78
C VAL A 205 -14.65 -0.31 -7.17
N LYS A 206 -14.97 0.69 -8.00
CA LYS A 206 -15.31 2.03 -7.50
C LYS A 206 -16.69 2.01 -6.87
N ILE A 207 -16.84 2.58 -5.66
CA ILE A 207 -18.08 2.56 -4.91
C ILE A 207 -18.68 3.95 -4.83
N ASP A 208 -19.98 4.07 -5.11
CA ASP A 208 -20.89 5.10 -4.59
C ASP A 208 -21.81 4.40 -3.57
N ALA A 209 -22.42 5.16 -2.67
CA ALA A 209 -23.29 4.60 -1.62
C ALA A 209 -24.67 5.24 -1.64
N VAL A 210 -25.69 4.47 -1.22
CA VAL A 210 -27.04 4.95 -0.98
C VAL A 210 -27.49 4.57 0.41
N TYR A 211 -28.12 5.51 1.09
CA TYR A 211 -28.75 5.35 2.41
C TYR A 211 -30.22 5.76 2.33
N PHE A 212 -31.11 4.87 2.78
CA PHE A 212 -32.55 5.15 2.90
C PHE A 212 -32.83 5.75 4.30
N HIS A 213 -33.24 7.01 4.30
CA HIS A 213 -33.56 7.77 5.51
C HIS A 213 -35.06 7.98 5.62
N ALA A 214 -35.66 7.62 6.72
CA ALA A 214 -37.12 7.70 6.93
C ALA A 214 -37.46 8.47 8.23
N PRO A 215 -37.31 9.79 8.25
CA PRO A 215 -37.74 10.60 9.38
C PRO A 215 -39.28 10.55 9.50
N PRO A 216 -39.87 10.52 10.76
CA PRO A 216 -39.18 10.56 12.05
C PRO A 216 -38.71 9.18 12.57
N TYR A 217 -38.93 8.09 11.83
CA TYR A 217 -38.57 6.71 12.24
C TYR A 217 -37.06 6.46 12.32
N THR A 218 -36.27 7.18 11.53
CA THR A 218 -34.82 7.18 11.63
C THR A 218 -34.31 8.53 12.09
N SER A 219 -33.48 8.55 13.13
CA SER A 219 -32.95 9.78 13.72
C SER A 219 -31.79 10.38 12.88
N GLU A 220 -31.54 11.68 13.03
CA GLU A 220 -30.35 12.34 12.44
C GLU A 220 -29.04 11.73 12.97
N ARG A 221 -29.01 11.21 14.20
CA ARG A 221 -27.86 10.49 14.75
C ARG A 221 -27.59 9.20 13.98
N ALA A 222 -28.63 8.49 13.55
CA ALA A 222 -28.47 7.29 12.70
C ALA A 222 -27.89 7.65 11.33
N LYS A 223 -28.34 8.75 10.73
CA LYS A 223 -27.79 9.28 9.47
C LYS A 223 -26.32 9.70 9.62
N GLN A 224 -25.97 10.42 10.71
CA GLN A 224 -24.58 10.79 10.98
C GLN A 224 -23.67 9.58 11.12
N LYS A 225 -24.11 8.51 11.78
CA LYS A 225 -23.38 7.25 11.87
C LYS A 225 -23.08 6.66 10.48
N VAL A 226 -24.04 6.69 9.56
CA VAL A 226 -23.83 6.22 8.17
C VAL A 226 -22.81 7.08 7.44
N VAL A 227 -22.83 8.40 7.61
CA VAL A 227 -21.82 9.31 7.08
C VAL A 227 -20.42 8.94 7.61
N ASP A 228 -20.30 8.66 8.89
CA ASP A 228 -19.01 8.32 9.51
C ASP A 228 -18.50 6.95 9.03
N LEU A 229 -19.39 5.98 8.85
CA LEU A 229 -19.05 4.69 8.23
C LEU A 229 -18.59 4.84 6.76
N ALA A 230 -19.27 5.70 5.98
CA ALA A 230 -18.86 6.02 4.62
C ALA A 230 -17.45 6.63 4.59
N LYS A 231 -17.13 7.53 5.52
CA LYS A 231 -15.78 8.10 5.67
C LYS A 231 -14.72 7.05 5.96
N GLN A 232 -15.03 6.04 6.80
CA GLN A 232 -14.07 4.95 7.08
C GLN A 232 -13.77 4.12 5.82
N VAL A 233 -14.80 3.77 5.05
CA VAL A 233 -14.61 3.05 3.77
C VAL A 233 -13.86 3.93 2.78
N ALA A 234 -14.12 5.23 2.75
CA ALA A 234 -13.51 6.19 1.84
C ALA A 234 -11.98 6.37 2.05
N LYS A 235 -11.46 6.03 3.23
CA LYS A 235 -10.01 6.02 3.47
C LYS A 235 -9.27 5.10 2.48
N TYR A 236 -9.90 3.98 2.12
CA TYR A 236 -9.34 2.98 1.21
C TYR A 236 -9.85 3.10 -0.22
N SER A 237 -11.14 3.40 -0.38
CA SER A 237 -11.80 3.42 -1.71
C SER A 237 -11.67 4.77 -2.43
N GLY A 238 -11.11 5.78 -1.76
CA GLY A 238 -11.18 7.16 -2.21
C GLY A 238 -12.58 7.77 -2.00
N PRO A 239 -12.87 8.94 -2.57
CA PRO A 239 -14.13 9.66 -2.35
C PRO A 239 -15.36 8.83 -2.73
N ILE A 240 -16.30 8.69 -1.80
CA ILE A 240 -17.61 8.03 -1.99
C ILE A 240 -18.68 9.11 -2.08
N ARG A 241 -19.53 9.06 -3.11
CA ARG A 241 -20.73 9.85 -3.19
C ARG A 241 -21.85 9.13 -2.41
N LEU A 242 -22.29 9.70 -1.29
CA LEU A 242 -23.40 9.17 -0.50
C LEU A 242 -24.72 9.82 -0.94
N HIS A 243 -25.60 9.02 -1.52
CA HIS A 243 -26.96 9.41 -1.87
C HIS A 243 -27.87 9.13 -0.67
N VAL A 244 -28.51 10.18 -0.12
CA VAL A 244 -29.50 10.04 0.94
C VAL A 244 -30.88 10.15 0.31
N VAL A 245 -31.63 9.05 0.35
CA VAL A 245 -32.98 8.95 -0.22
C VAL A 245 -33.99 9.07 0.92
N ASN A 246 -34.95 10.00 0.83
CA ASN A 246 -36.09 10.05 1.75
C ASN A 246 -37.01 8.87 1.41
N PHE A 247 -37.22 8.00 2.38
CA PHE A 247 -37.99 6.76 2.23
C PHE A 247 -39.26 6.74 3.07
N THR A 248 -39.61 7.84 3.76
CA THR A 248 -40.73 7.93 4.70
C THR A 248 -42.08 7.56 4.07
N ASP A 249 -42.41 8.18 2.93
CA ASP A 249 -43.69 7.95 2.27
C ASP A 249 -43.81 6.50 1.76
N CYS A 250 -42.73 5.91 1.28
CA CYS A 250 -42.67 4.54 0.85
C CYS A 250 -42.90 3.54 1.99
N LEU A 251 -42.33 3.84 3.18
CA LEU A 251 -42.49 3.04 4.39
C LEU A 251 -43.96 3.06 4.88
N LEU A 252 -44.57 4.22 4.89
CA LEU A 252 -45.96 4.39 5.30
C LEU A 252 -46.93 3.67 4.37
N TYR A 253 -46.74 3.80 3.06
CA TYR A 253 -47.56 3.12 2.04
C TYR A 253 -47.50 1.59 2.12
N THR A 254 -46.33 1.03 2.34
CA THR A 254 -46.18 -0.43 2.49
C THR A 254 -46.75 -0.97 3.80
N SER A 255 -46.68 -0.20 4.89
CA SER A 255 -47.34 -0.57 6.16
C SER A 255 -48.89 -0.57 6.05
N ASP A 256 -49.44 0.43 5.39
CA ASP A 256 -50.90 0.55 5.17
C ASP A 256 -51.43 -0.58 4.26
N ALA A 257 -50.68 -0.96 3.22
CA ALA A 257 -51.05 -2.09 2.34
C ALA A 257 -50.96 -3.45 3.05
N ALA A 258 -50.07 -3.62 4.04
CA ALA A 258 -50.00 -4.85 4.83
C ALA A 258 -51.16 -4.98 5.85
N ASP A 259 -51.63 -3.85 6.41
CA ASP A 259 -52.78 -3.84 7.31
C ASP A 259 -54.13 -4.12 6.58
N ASP A 260 -54.24 -3.72 5.30
CA ASP A 260 -55.43 -4.01 4.48
C ASP A 260 -55.56 -5.51 4.13
N LEU A 261 -54.47 -6.26 4.05
CA LEU A 261 -54.46 -7.71 3.79
C LEU A 261 -54.86 -8.57 5.03
N THR A 262 -54.84 -7.96 6.24
CA THR A 262 -55.24 -8.61 7.49
C THR A 262 -56.68 -8.36 7.88
N ARG A 263 -57.46 -7.58 7.10
CA ARG A 263 -58.86 -7.25 7.32
C ARG A 263 -59.84 -8.10 6.48
N VAL A 264 -59.53 -9.35 6.23
CA VAL A 264 -60.47 -10.31 5.62
C VAL A 264 -60.94 -11.33 6.66
#